data_2deedd1288852ec96c14d6cbe97dd042
#
_entry.id   2deedd1288852ec96c14d6cbe97dd042
#
_cell.length_a   1.000
_cell.length_b   1.000
_cell.length_c   1.000
_cell.angle_alpha   90.00
_cell.angle_beta   90.00
_cell.angle_gamma   90.00
#
_symmetry.space_group_name_H-M   'P 1'
#
loop_
_entity.id
_entity.type
_entity.pdbx_description
1 polymer ?
#
loop_
_entity_poly.entity_id
_entity_poly.type
_entity_poly.pdbx_seq_one_letter_code
_entity_poly.pdbx_strand_id
1 'polypeptide(L)'
;MRSSAASDVYKRQCVGAPVCAASLTVYPAHMVTSLRTSDSLASNESYFFAELKRLKMIIDRLQNGEKLFIILDEILKGTNSIDKQKGSLALMKQLVAYKACGIIATHDLVLGTLEEEFPEQIKNYRFEADIKDEELSFSYQLREGIAQNMNACFLMNKMGILFN
;
A
#
# COMPACT_ATOMS: atom_id res chain seq x y z
N MET A 1 -4.34 9.38 6.33
CA MET A 1 -5.48 8.46 6.03
C MET A 1 -4.91 7.10 5.69
N ARG A 2 -5.45 6.03 6.25
CA ARG A 2 -4.93 4.68 6.00
C ARG A 2 -5.34 4.22 4.59
N SER A 3 -4.57 3.34 3.95
CA SER A 3 -4.90 2.69 2.67
C SER A 3 -6.31 2.07 2.63
N SER A 4 -6.88 1.78 3.81
CA SER A 4 -8.28 1.39 3.98
C SER A 4 -9.28 2.38 3.36
N ALA A 5 -8.95 3.66 3.24
CA ALA A 5 -9.88 4.65 2.69
C ALA A 5 -10.08 4.49 1.18
N ALA A 6 -9.01 4.26 0.41
CA ALA A 6 -9.15 4.01 -1.04
C ALA A 6 -9.90 2.70 -1.30
N SER A 7 -9.63 1.66 -0.51
CA SER A 7 -10.37 0.39 -0.55
C SER A 7 -11.85 0.57 -0.20
N ASP A 8 -12.16 1.37 0.83
CA ASP A 8 -13.53 1.62 1.25
C ASP A 8 -14.32 2.40 0.20
N VAL A 9 -13.72 3.46 -0.37
CA VAL A 9 -14.34 4.25 -1.45
C VAL A 9 -14.66 3.36 -2.65
N TYR A 10 -13.72 2.53 -3.11
CA TYR A 10 -13.97 1.65 -4.23
C TYR A 10 -15.06 0.60 -3.94
N LYS A 11 -15.04 -0.03 -2.76
CA LYS A 11 -16.06 -0.99 -2.36
C LYS A 11 -17.45 -0.38 -2.31
N ARG A 12 -17.59 0.81 -1.73
CA ARG A 12 -18.85 1.54 -1.66
C ARG A 12 -19.43 1.82 -3.04
N GLN A 13 -18.57 2.18 -3.99
CA GLN A 13 -19.01 2.45 -5.34
C GLN A 13 -19.44 1.22 -6.13
N CYS A 14 -18.76 0.10 -5.95
CA CYS A 14 -19.18 -1.16 -6.58
C CYS A 14 -20.59 -1.60 -6.14
N VAL A 15 -21.08 -1.10 -4.99
CA VAL A 15 -22.44 -1.35 -4.49
C VAL A 15 -23.38 -0.14 -4.60
N GLY A 16 -22.96 0.91 -5.32
CA GLY A 16 -23.76 2.12 -5.52
C GLY A 16 -23.91 3.02 -4.29
N ALA A 17 -23.03 2.87 -3.28
CA ALA A 17 -23.08 3.69 -2.08
C ALA A 17 -22.47 5.09 -2.31
N PRO A 18 -22.90 6.13 -1.56
CA PRO A 18 -22.38 7.48 -1.69
C PRO A 18 -20.90 7.55 -1.28
N VAL A 19 -20.15 8.41 -1.95
CA VAL A 19 -18.72 8.69 -1.70
C VAL A 19 -18.50 10.19 -1.54
N CYS A 20 -17.44 10.57 -0.80
CA CYS A 20 -17.02 11.96 -0.66
C CYS A 20 -16.26 12.42 -1.91
N ALA A 21 -16.97 12.59 -3.02
CA ALA A 21 -16.41 13.09 -4.27
C ALA A 21 -17.51 13.81 -5.08
N ALA A 22 -17.13 14.85 -5.82
CA ALA A 22 -18.04 15.55 -6.73
C ALA A 22 -18.47 14.66 -7.91
N SER A 23 -17.56 13.83 -8.38
CA SER A 23 -17.82 12.80 -9.39
C SER A 23 -16.83 11.66 -9.22
N LEU A 24 -17.24 10.46 -9.61
CA LEU A 24 -16.33 9.31 -9.64
C LEU A 24 -16.73 8.35 -10.74
N THR A 25 -15.78 7.97 -11.57
CA THR A 25 -15.91 6.95 -12.59
C THR A 25 -15.02 5.78 -12.23
N VAL A 26 -15.58 4.57 -12.15
CA VAL A 26 -14.83 3.36 -11.86
C VAL A 26 -14.97 2.34 -12.98
N TYR A 27 -13.89 1.66 -13.28
CA TYR A 27 -13.91 0.51 -14.17
C TYR A 27 -14.33 -0.74 -13.38
N PRO A 28 -15.35 -1.50 -13.83
CA PRO A 28 -15.72 -2.74 -13.17
C PRO A 28 -14.55 -3.75 -13.25
N ALA A 29 -13.97 -4.08 -12.10
CA ALA A 29 -12.90 -5.07 -11.98
C ALA A 29 -13.10 -5.92 -10.73
N HIS A 30 -12.55 -7.12 -10.74
CA HIS A 30 -12.51 -7.95 -9.54
C HIS A 30 -11.52 -7.37 -8.55
N MET A 31 -12.01 -6.89 -7.41
CA MET A 31 -11.15 -6.36 -6.37
C MET A 31 -10.54 -7.48 -5.53
N VAL A 32 -9.23 -7.42 -5.34
CA VAL A 32 -8.49 -8.28 -4.42
C VAL A 32 -7.69 -7.42 -3.47
N THR A 33 -7.82 -7.68 -2.17
CA THR A 33 -7.15 -6.91 -1.14
C THR A 33 -6.27 -7.82 -0.29
N SER A 34 -5.06 -7.38 0.05
CA SER A 34 -4.25 -7.90 1.15
C SER A 34 -4.03 -6.76 2.13
N LEU A 35 -5.01 -6.61 3.01
CA LEU A 35 -4.97 -5.67 4.13
C LEU A 35 -4.57 -6.45 5.37
N ARG A 36 -4.30 -5.75 6.48
CA ARG A 36 -3.94 -6.40 7.76
C ARG A 36 -4.85 -7.59 8.05
N THR A 37 -4.27 -8.78 8.07
CA THR A 37 -4.94 -9.97 8.57
C THR A 37 -4.75 -10.00 10.07
N SER A 38 -5.82 -10.23 10.83
CA SER A 38 -5.73 -10.59 12.24
C SER A 38 -5.12 -11.99 12.33
N ASP A 39 -4.25 -12.22 13.31
CA ASP A 39 -3.73 -13.55 13.63
C ASP A 39 -4.90 -14.51 13.81
N SER A 40 -4.98 -15.50 12.93
CA SER A 40 -5.89 -16.62 13.13
C SER A 40 -5.14 -17.66 13.96
N LEU A 41 -5.26 -17.58 15.27
CA LEU A 41 -4.77 -18.58 16.22
C LEU A 41 -5.34 -20.01 15.95
N ALA A 42 -6.35 -20.10 15.09
CA ALA A 42 -7.03 -21.36 14.76
C ALA A 42 -6.33 -22.20 13.68
N SER A 43 -5.39 -21.66 12.91
CA SER A 43 -4.85 -22.39 11.75
C SER A 43 -3.41 -22.87 11.87
N ASN A 44 -2.70 -22.66 12.99
CA ASN A 44 -1.27 -23.03 13.16
C ASN A 44 -0.33 -22.57 12.02
N GLU A 45 -0.77 -21.65 11.17
CA GLU A 45 0.03 -21.08 10.08
C GLU A 45 0.65 -19.76 10.53
N SER A 46 1.93 -19.56 10.20
CA SER A 46 2.56 -18.26 10.44
C SER A 46 1.89 -17.19 9.58
N TYR A 47 1.73 -16.00 10.15
CA TYR A 47 1.21 -14.81 9.45
C TYR A 47 1.86 -14.62 8.08
N PHE A 48 3.18 -14.77 8.01
CA PHE A 48 3.95 -14.63 6.77
C PHE A 48 3.55 -15.67 5.72
N PHE A 49 3.32 -16.92 6.11
CA PHE A 49 2.92 -17.97 5.16
C PHE A 49 1.51 -17.75 4.62
N ALA A 50 0.60 -17.28 5.45
CA ALA A 50 -0.76 -16.91 5.00
C ALA A 50 -0.72 -15.71 4.01
N GLU A 51 0.15 -14.74 4.25
CA GLU A 51 0.38 -13.62 3.33
C GLU A 51 0.93 -14.12 1.98
N LEU A 52 1.93 -14.99 1.99
CA LEU A 52 2.49 -15.58 0.77
C LEU A 52 1.45 -16.35 -0.04
N LYS A 53 0.59 -17.16 0.59
CA LYS A 53 -0.51 -17.84 -0.09
C LYS A 53 -1.45 -16.85 -0.78
N ARG A 54 -1.74 -15.74 -0.13
CA ARG A 54 -2.61 -14.71 -0.70
C ARG A 54 -1.97 -14.01 -1.90
N LEU A 55 -0.69 -13.65 -1.80
CA LEU A 55 0.06 -13.07 -2.91
C LEU A 55 0.15 -14.07 -4.08
N LYS A 56 0.40 -15.35 -3.79
CA LYS A 56 0.40 -16.42 -4.80
C LYS A 56 -0.95 -16.51 -5.52
N MET A 57 -2.05 -16.51 -4.79
CA MET A 57 -3.40 -16.51 -5.38
C MET A 57 -3.62 -15.33 -6.33
N ILE A 58 -3.14 -14.12 -5.96
CA ILE A 58 -3.23 -12.93 -6.82
C ILE A 58 -2.47 -13.17 -8.13
N ILE A 59 -1.23 -13.65 -8.03
CA ILE A 59 -0.39 -13.95 -9.20
C ILE A 59 -1.03 -15.01 -10.09
N ASP A 60 -1.55 -16.10 -9.53
CA ASP A 60 -2.20 -17.16 -10.30
C ASP A 60 -3.42 -16.65 -11.08
N ARG A 61 -4.22 -15.79 -10.46
CA ARG A 61 -5.39 -15.17 -11.12
C ARG A 61 -4.96 -14.23 -12.26
N LEU A 62 -3.89 -13.44 -12.06
CA LEU A 62 -3.32 -12.60 -13.12
C LEU A 62 -2.76 -13.44 -14.27
N GLN A 63 -2.07 -14.54 -13.97
CA GLN A 63 -1.56 -15.48 -14.98
C GLN A 63 -2.69 -16.11 -15.81
N ASN A 64 -3.84 -16.36 -15.21
CA ASN A 64 -5.04 -16.82 -15.88
C ASN A 64 -5.77 -15.73 -16.69
N GLY A 65 -5.21 -14.53 -16.77
CA GLY A 65 -5.76 -13.42 -17.55
C GLY A 65 -6.91 -12.67 -16.89
N GLU A 66 -7.13 -12.86 -15.57
CA GLU A 66 -8.17 -12.12 -14.86
C GLU A 66 -7.78 -10.64 -14.73
N LYS A 67 -8.75 -9.76 -14.92
CA LYS A 67 -8.60 -8.32 -14.69
C LYS A 67 -8.88 -8.02 -13.20
N LEU A 68 -7.83 -7.76 -12.45
CA LEU A 68 -7.90 -7.48 -11.04
C LEU A 68 -7.61 -6.02 -10.74
N PHE A 69 -8.32 -5.45 -9.75
CA PHE A 69 -7.90 -4.24 -9.06
C PHE A 69 -7.34 -4.64 -7.70
N ILE A 70 -6.06 -4.43 -7.48
CA ILE A 70 -5.30 -4.96 -6.35
C ILE A 70 -5.06 -3.85 -5.34
N ILE A 71 -5.36 -4.11 -4.05
CA ILE A 71 -5.03 -3.19 -2.96
C ILE A 71 -4.21 -3.95 -1.93
N LEU A 72 -2.95 -3.56 -1.78
CA LEU A 72 -2.02 -4.13 -0.81
C LEU A 72 -1.64 -3.08 0.23
N ASP A 73 -1.55 -3.49 1.49
CA ASP A 73 -1.15 -2.64 2.61
C ASP A 73 0.05 -3.25 3.31
N GLU A 74 1.24 -2.74 3.00
CA GLU A 74 2.53 -3.23 3.46
C GLU A 74 2.73 -4.73 3.24
N ILE A 75 3.36 -5.08 2.16
CA ILE A 75 3.65 -6.47 1.79
C ILE A 75 4.86 -7.03 2.55
N LEU A 76 4.83 -8.35 2.78
CA LEU A 76 5.92 -9.15 3.35
C LEU A 76 6.38 -8.67 4.74
N LYS A 77 5.42 -8.41 5.64
CA LYS A 77 5.71 -7.91 7.01
C LYS A 77 6.40 -8.93 7.92
N GLY A 78 6.20 -10.20 7.68
CA GLY A 78 6.60 -11.29 8.58
C GLY A 78 8.03 -11.81 8.37
N THR A 79 8.91 -11.09 7.64
CA THR A 79 10.29 -11.52 7.37
C THR A 79 11.31 -10.42 7.70
N ASN A 80 12.61 -10.73 7.58
CA ASN A 80 13.68 -9.76 7.78
C ASN A 80 13.67 -8.68 6.67
N SER A 81 14.30 -7.54 6.95
CA SER A 81 14.29 -6.39 6.06
C SER A 81 14.88 -6.64 4.67
N ILE A 82 15.90 -7.49 4.56
CA ILE A 82 16.58 -7.79 3.29
C ILE A 82 15.66 -8.63 2.39
N ASP A 83 15.07 -9.69 2.95
CA ASP A 83 14.16 -10.56 2.20
C ASP A 83 12.86 -9.83 1.85
N LYS A 84 12.34 -9.01 2.78
CA LYS A 84 11.20 -8.13 2.53
C LYS A 84 11.48 -7.24 1.31
N GLN A 85 12.60 -6.54 1.28
CA GLN A 85 12.93 -5.61 0.23
C GLN A 85 13.08 -6.30 -1.13
N LYS A 86 13.89 -7.39 -1.18
CA LYS A 86 14.07 -8.18 -2.40
C LYS A 86 12.76 -8.79 -2.91
N GLY A 87 11.99 -9.39 -2.01
CA GLY A 87 10.70 -10.01 -2.34
C GLY A 87 9.69 -8.99 -2.83
N SER A 88 9.61 -7.82 -2.20
CA SER A 88 8.72 -6.74 -2.59
C SER A 88 9.05 -6.20 -3.98
N LEU A 89 10.33 -5.94 -4.26
CA LEU A 89 10.78 -5.51 -5.59
C LEU A 89 10.43 -6.55 -6.68
N ALA A 90 10.72 -7.83 -6.40
CA ALA A 90 10.41 -8.92 -7.34
C ALA A 90 8.90 -9.03 -7.60
N LEU A 91 8.07 -8.96 -6.55
CA LEU A 91 6.62 -8.96 -6.68
C LEU A 91 6.12 -7.78 -7.52
N MET A 92 6.61 -6.55 -7.26
CA MET A 92 6.22 -5.37 -8.03
C MET A 92 6.54 -5.52 -9.52
N LYS A 93 7.74 -5.98 -9.86
CA LYS A 93 8.15 -6.23 -11.26
C LYS A 93 7.25 -7.27 -11.91
N GLN A 94 6.85 -8.29 -11.17
CA GLN A 94 5.92 -9.30 -11.65
C GLN A 94 4.51 -8.73 -11.90
N LEU A 95 3.99 -7.89 -10.99
CA LEU A 95 2.72 -7.20 -11.16
C LEU A 95 2.73 -6.28 -12.39
N VAL A 96 3.82 -5.55 -12.63
CA VAL A 96 4.01 -4.73 -13.84
C VAL A 96 4.00 -5.61 -15.10
N ALA A 97 4.72 -6.74 -15.10
CA ALA A 97 4.75 -7.66 -16.24
C ALA A 97 3.36 -8.21 -16.60
N TYR A 98 2.50 -8.45 -15.60
CA TYR A 98 1.10 -8.86 -15.81
C TYR A 98 0.15 -7.68 -16.08
N LYS A 99 0.64 -6.45 -16.21
CA LYS A 99 -0.16 -5.24 -16.39
C LYS A 99 -1.27 -5.11 -15.32
N ALA A 100 -0.93 -5.49 -14.09
CA ALA A 100 -1.84 -5.37 -12.98
C ALA A 100 -2.20 -3.90 -12.70
N CYS A 101 -3.44 -3.66 -12.28
CA CYS A 101 -3.90 -2.35 -11.85
C CYS A 101 -4.16 -2.37 -10.35
N GLY A 102 -3.68 -1.36 -9.61
CA GLY A 102 -3.91 -1.35 -8.16
C GLY A 102 -3.22 -0.24 -7.40
N ILE A 103 -3.32 -0.32 -6.09
CA ILE A 103 -2.72 0.61 -5.14
C ILE A 103 -1.94 -0.21 -4.11
N ILE A 104 -0.71 0.19 -3.86
CA ILE A 104 0.15 -0.42 -2.85
C ILE A 104 0.58 0.67 -1.87
N ALA A 105 0.16 0.52 -0.61
CA ALA A 105 0.64 1.36 0.47
C ALA A 105 1.88 0.72 1.11
N THR A 106 2.94 1.50 1.27
CA THR A 106 4.20 1.02 1.84
C THR A 106 4.97 2.13 2.54
N HIS A 107 5.78 1.75 3.52
CA HIS A 107 6.80 2.61 4.12
C HIS A 107 8.21 2.33 3.56
N ASP A 108 8.34 1.38 2.64
CA ASP A 108 9.63 1.03 2.03
C ASP A 108 9.93 1.97 0.86
N LEU A 109 10.82 2.93 1.10
CA LEU A 109 11.22 3.93 0.11
C LEU A 109 11.88 3.33 -1.12
N VAL A 110 12.46 2.13 -1.02
CA VAL A 110 13.09 1.45 -2.16
C VAL A 110 12.07 1.07 -3.22
N LEU A 111 10.82 0.77 -2.85
CA LEU A 111 9.77 0.54 -3.83
C LEU A 111 9.43 1.79 -4.65
N GLY A 112 9.67 2.97 -4.09
CA GLY A 112 9.49 4.23 -4.80
C GLY A 112 10.41 4.41 -6.00
N THR A 113 11.61 3.80 -5.99
CA THR A 113 12.55 3.88 -7.13
C THR A 113 12.03 3.18 -8.38
N LEU A 114 11.03 2.31 -8.25
CA LEU A 114 10.45 1.61 -9.40
C LEU A 114 9.70 2.54 -10.38
N GLU A 115 9.31 3.74 -9.99
CA GLU A 115 8.77 4.73 -10.93
C GLU A 115 9.82 5.16 -11.96
N GLU A 116 11.11 5.22 -11.59
CA GLU A 116 12.19 5.52 -12.53
C GLU A 116 12.40 4.40 -13.54
N GLU A 117 12.23 3.14 -13.10
CA GLU A 117 12.38 1.96 -13.98
C GLU A 117 11.13 1.75 -14.86
N PHE A 118 9.93 2.08 -14.35
CA PHE A 118 8.65 1.85 -15.02
C PHE A 118 7.76 3.12 -15.05
N PRO A 119 8.19 4.23 -15.66
CA PRO A 119 7.53 5.54 -15.53
C PRO A 119 6.10 5.60 -16.11
N GLU A 120 5.78 4.69 -17.04
CA GLU A 120 4.44 4.63 -17.65
C GLU A 120 3.47 3.73 -16.87
N GLN A 121 3.97 2.89 -15.97
CA GLN A 121 3.19 1.88 -15.25
C GLN A 121 3.08 2.17 -13.75
N ILE A 122 4.06 2.85 -13.18
CA ILE A 122 4.11 3.14 -11.74
C ILE A 122 4.13 4.64 -11.52
N LYS A 123 3.31 5.10 -10.56
CA LYS A 123 3.31 6.46 -10.06
C LYS A 123 3.34 6.46 -8.54
N ASN A 124 4.22 7.26 -7.99
CA ASN A 124 4.35 7.44 -6.56
C ASN A 124 3.47 8.60 -6.07
N TYR A 125 2.77 8.33 -4.98
CA TYR A 125 1.99 9.34 -4.28
C TYR A 125 2.26 9.26 -2.78
N ARG A 126 2.14 10.38 -2.10
CA ARG A 126 2.39 10.48 -0.67
C ARG A 126 1.32 11.31 0.06
N PHE A 127 1.16 11.00 1.32
CA PHE A 127 0.54 11.87 2.30
C PHE A 127 1.63 12.34 3.26
N GLU A 128 1.75 13.63 3.45
CA GLU A 128 2.74 14.22 4.35
C GLU A 128 2.03 15.01 5.45
N ALA A 129 2.65 14.99 6.63
CA ALA A 129 2.35 15.94 7.68
C ALA A 129 3.30 17.13 7.56
N ASP A 130 2.76 18.33 7.63
CA ASP A 130 3.52 19.56 7.72
C ASP A 130 3.82 19.85 9.21
N ILE A 131 5.06 20.26 9.53
CA ILE A 131 5.42 20.71 10.87
C ILE A 131 5.25 22.23 10.91
N LYS A 132 4.28 22.71 11.69
CA LYS A 132 4.05 24.14 11.93
C LYS A 132 4.01 24.39 13.43
N ASP A 133 4.75 25.39 13.88
CA ASP A 133 4.79 25.82 15.28
C ASP A 133 5.04 24.65 16.26
N GLU A 134 5.99 23.77 15.92
CA GLU A 134 6.29 22.54 16.66
C GLU A 134 5.11 21.55 16.80
N GLU A 135 4.10 21.67 15.95
CA GLU A 135 2.98 20.73 15.88
C GLU A 135 2.88 20.07 14.50
N LEU A 136 2.44 18.81 14.50
CA LEU A 136 2.14 18.08 13.27
C LEU A 136 0.75 18.45 12.78
N SER A 137 0.69 19.00 11.58
CA SER A 137 -0.56 19.30 10.87
C SER A 137 -0.72 18.35 9.67
N PHE A 138 -1.88 17.73 9.53
CA PHE A 138 -2.18 16.81 8.43
C PHE A 138 -3.16 17.46 7.46
N SER A 139 -2.69 17.77 6.25
CA SER A 139 -3.54 18.31 5.19
C SER A 139 -4.46 17.25 4.57
N TYR A 140 -4.16 15.96 4.73
CA TYR A 140 -4.83 14.82 4.06
C TYR A 140 -4.88 14.93 2.54
N GLN A 141 -4.00 15.74 1.95
CA GLN A 141 -3.91 15.89 0.50
C GLN A 141 -2.94 14.88 -0.10
N LEU A 142 -3.38 14.23 -1.15
CA LEU A 142 -2.53 13.36 -1.95
C LEU A 142 -1.59 14.23 -2.81
N ARG A 143 -0.29 14.01 -2.69
CA ARG A 143 0.77 14.70 -3.44
C ARG A 143 1.56 13.69 -4.24
N GLU A 144 2.09 14.08 -5.38
CA GLU A 144 2.97 13.24 -6.19
C GLU A 144 4.35 13.07 -5.52
N GLY A 145 4.97 11.92 -5.80
CA GLY A 145 6.31 11.57 -5.36
C GLY A 145 6.37 10.81 -4.04
N ILE A 146 7.59 10.57 -3.56
CA ILE A 146 7.91 9.78 -2.37
C ILE A 146 7.91 10.69 -1.13
N ALA A 147 7.44 10.18 0.01
CA ALA A 147 7.46 10.91 1.28
C ALA A 147 8.91 11.19 1.73
N GLN A 148 9.18 12.44 2.14
CA GLN A 148 10.51 12.88 2.54
C GLN A 148 10.62 13.18 4.04
N ASN A 149 9.49 13.39 4.72
CA ASN A 149 9.46 13.85 6.10
C ASN A 149 9.55 12.70 7.11
N MET A 150 10.51 12.78 8.02
CA MET A 150 10.71 11.85 9.14
C MET A 150 9.83 12.24 10.36
N ASN A 151 8.52 12.23 10.18
CA ASN A 151 7.56 12.64 11.22
C ASN A 151 7.67 11.82 12.52
N ALA A 152 8.07 10.53 12.40
CA ALA A 152 8.26 9.69 13.57
C ALA A 152 9.40 10.17 14.49
N CYS A 153 10.53 10.56 13.91
CA CYS A 153 11.65 11.11 14.69
C CYS A 153 11.28 12.42 15.39
N PHE A 154 10.54 13.28 14.70
CA PHE A 154 10.03 14.51 15.29
C PHE A 154 9.13 14.23 16.50
N LEU A 155 8.18 13.31 16.37
CA LEU A 155 7.30 12.91 17.49
C LEU A 155 8.07 12.27 18.64
N MET A 156 9.05 11.41 18.35
CA MET A 156 9.89 10.78 19.38
C MET A 156 10.71 11.82 20.14
N ASN A 157 11.26 12.83 19.45
CA ASN A 157 11.94 13.94 20.08
C ASN A 157 10.98 14.74 20.97
N LYS A 158 9.80 15.10 20.46
CA LYS A 158 8.79 15.85 21.21
C LYS A 158 8.30 15.10 22.46
N MET A 159 8.26 13.77 22.40
CA MET A 159 7.89 12.91 23.53
C MET A 159 9.05 12.59 24.47
N GLY A 160 10.24 13.10 24.21
CA GLY A 160 11.44 12.84 25.02
C GLY A 160 11.96 11.40 24.93
N ILE A 161 11.62 10.68 23.86
CA ILE A 161 12.08 9.30 23.62
C ILE A 161 13.48 9.28 23.00
N LEU A 162 13.81 10.27 22.18
CA LEU A 162 15.15 10.45 21.62
C LEU A 162 15.90 11.51 22.44
N PHE A 163 17.15 11.22 22.78
CA PHE A 163 18.11 12.17 23.35
C PHE A 163 19.02 12.64 22.22
N ASN A 164 19.20 13.96 22.14
CA ASN A 164 20.24 14.58 21.30
C ASN A 164 21.59 14.50 21.99
#